data_91669a43e4e4a450753ab4410c2bcb65
#
_entry.id   91669a43e4e4a450753ab4410c2bcb65
#
_cell.length_a   1.000
_cell.length_b   1.000
_cell.length_c   1.000
_cell.angle_alpha   90.00
_cell.angle_beta   90.00
_cell.angle_gamma   90.00
#
_symmetry.space_group_name_H-M   'P 1'
#
loop_
_entity.id
_entity.type
_entity.pdbx_description
1 polymer ?
#
loop_
_entity_poly.entity_id
_entity_poly.type
_entity_poly.pdbx_seq_one_letter_code
_entity_poly.pdbx_strand_id
1 'polypeptide(L)'
;MFSSNNTPAEEFQFARDLGATINLDAYEDVAFLKEAAGIPEVISCRYNPGGVFELGTSIMDNPEEAKFGMTKDQLIQAFKELKELGAEKFGIHALLASNTVSNDYYPELARQLFELAVEVVDKTGVELDFINLSGGVGINYQPEGEENDIAVIGQGVRQAYEAILTQAGLGQVKIYTELGRFMLAPYGLLVTKVTHKKQTYRTYLGVDASAVNLLRPAMYGSYHHITNMDRPEGETEIVDVVGSLCENNDKFAINRSLPVSQIGDTLVIHDTGAHG
;
A
#
# COMPACT_ATOMS: atom_id res chain seq x y z
N MET A 1 11.31 -5.52 7.29
CA MET A 1 10.64 -4.84 8.41
C MET A 1 9.33 -5.55 8.71
N PHE A 2 8.96 -5.70 9.97
CA PHE A 2 7.67 -6.24 10.40
C PHE A 2 6.77 -5.09 10.81
N SER A 3 5.64 -4.91 10.15
CA SER A 3 4.68 -3.84 10.38
C SER A 3 3.26 -4.41 10.37
N SER A 4 2.58 -4.31 11.49
CA SER A 4 1.21 -4.79 11.68
C SER A 4 0.49 -3.84 12.63
N ASN A 5 -0.82 -3.73 12.51
CA ASN A 5 -1.64 -2.80 13.28
C ASN A 5 -2.53 -3.48 14.35
N ASN A 6 -2.39 -4.76 14.51
CA ASN A 6 -3.13 -5.55 15.51
C ASN A 6 -2.35 -6.85 15.78
N THR A 7 -1.17 -6.70 16.38
CA THR A 7 -0.15 -7.76 16.46
C THR A 7 -0.32 -8.54 17.76
N PRO A 8 -0.55 -9.87 17.71
CA PRO A 8 -0.52 -10.72 18.90
C PRO A 8 0.91 -10.91 19.42
N ALA A 9 1.04 -11.29 20.69
CA ALA A 9 2.32 -11.38 21.38
C ALA A 9 3.29 -12.38 20.70
N GLU A 10 2.79 -13.51 20.23
CA GLU A 10 3.57 -14.53 19.56
C GLU A 10 4.18 -14.06 18.23
N GLU A 11 3.51 -13.15 17.51
CA GLU A 11 4.05 -12.56 16.28
C GLU A 11 5.16 -11.54 16.55
N PHE A 12 5.05 -10.75 17.61
CA PHE A 12 6.15 -9.89 18.06
C PHE A 12 7.37 -10.73 18.46
N GLN A 13 7.17 -11.82 19.22
CA GLN A 13 8.25 -12.73 19.58
C GLN A 13 8.89 -13.33 18.33
N PHE A 14 8.08 -13.81 17.39
CA PHE A 14 8.59 -14.39 16.14
C PHE A 14 9.37 -13.37 15.29
N ALA A 15 8.89 -12.12 15.18
CA ALA A 15 9.60 -11.06 14.49
C ALA A 15 10.97 -10.78 15.15
N ARG A 16 11.02 -10.78 16.50
CA ARG A 16 12.26 -10.64 17.26
C ARG A 16 13.24 -11.79 16.99
N ASP A 17 12.77 -13.02 17.00
CA ASP A 17 13.58 -14.23 16.77
C ASP A 17 14.18 -14.26 15.35
N LEU A 18 13.46 -13.68 14.38
CA LEU A 18 13.94 -13.49 13.01
C LEU A 18 14.91 -12.31 12.86
N GLY A 19 15.11 -11.50 13.87
CA GLY A 19 15.90 -10.26 13.76
C GLY A 19 15.26 -9.20 12.88
N ALA A 20 13.93 -9.23 12.71
CA ALA A 20 13.21 -8.24 11.92
C ALA A 20 13.17 -6.88 12.66
N THR A 21 13.33 -5.79 11.92
CA THR A 21 13.02 -4.45 12.46
C THR A 21 11.51 -4.35 12.67
N ILE A 22 11.08 -4.11 13.90
CA ILE A 22 9.67 -3.96 14.26
C ILE A 22 9.26 -2.50 14.08
N ASN A 23 8.09 -2.29 13.48
CA ASN A 23 7.43 -0.99 13.34
C ASN A 23 6.13 -0.99 14.15
N LEU A 24 6.09 -0.20 15.21
CA LEU A 24 4.91 -0.07 16.07
C LEU A 24 3.88 0.83 15.42
N ASP A 25 2.64 0.40 15.41
CA ASP A 25 1.52 1.14 14.82
C ASP A 25 0.85 2.09 15.82
N ALA A 26 0.79 1.72 17.10
CA ALA A 26 0.16 2.49 18.16
C ALA A 26 1.11 2.74 19.34
N TYR A 27 0.83 3.80 20.11
CA TYR A 27 1.62 4.12 21.31
C TYR A 27 1.54 3.01 22.36
N GLU A 28 0.39 2.40 22.50
CA GLU A 28 0.11 1.30 23.42
C GLU A 28 0.96 0.05 23.11
N ASP A 29 1.41 -0.10 21.88
CA ASP A 29 2.28 -1.21 21.48
C ASP A 29 3.66 -1.17 22.17
N VAL A 30 4.09 -0.02 22.68
CA VAL A 30 5.37 0.10 23.40
C VAL A 30 5.38 -0.81 24.64
N ALA A 31 4.37 -0.68 25.49
CA ALA A 31 4.23 -1.50 26.69
C ALA A 31 3.99 -2.98 26.32
N PHE A 32 3.16 -3.22 25.32
CA PHE A 32 2.83 -4.57 24.88
C PHE A 32 4.04 -5.30 24.29
N LEU A 33 4.83 -4.67 23.43
CA LEU A 33 6.07 -5.24 22.89
C LEU A 33 7.07 -5.55 23.99
N LYS A 34 7.23 -4.63 24.96
CA LYS A 34 8.14 -4.82 26.09
C LYS A 34 7.81 -6.11 26.85
N GLU A 35 6.52 -6.37 27.11
CA GLU A 35 6.08 -7.57 27.83
C GLU A 35 6.20 -8.84 26.96
N ALA A 36 5.81 -8.74 25.67
CA ALA A 36 5.74 -9.88 24.78
C ALA A 36 7.11 -10.39 24.31
N ALA A 37 8.04 -9.48 23.98
CA ALA A 37 9.27 -9.83 23.29
C ALA A 37 10.50 -9.01 23.71
N GLY A 38 10.34 -8.02 24.61
CA GLY A 38 11.37 -7.06 24.96
C GLY A 38 11.63 -6.03 23.83
N ILE A 39 12.30 -4.94 24.20
CA ILE A 39 12.58 -3.84 23.25
C ILE A 39 13.84 -4.16 22.44
N PRO A 40 13.79 -4.07 21.08
CA PRO A 40 14.97 -4.23 20.23
C PRO A 40 15.88 -3.00 20.23
N GLU A 41 17.14 -3.18 19.85
CA GLU A 41 18.10 -2.09 19.63
C GLU A 41 17.62 -1.12 18.54
N VAL A 42 17.05 -1.65 17.45
CA VAL A 42 16.52 -0.87 16.33
C VAL A 42 15.00 -1.02 16.28
N ILE A 43 14.28 0.09 16.34
CA ILE A 43 12.81 0.10 16.34
C ILE A 43 12.26 1.25 15.52
N SER A 44 11.09 1.06 14.95
CA SER A 44 10.37 2.07 14.17
C SER A 44 8.98 2.30 14.72
N CYS A 45 8.44 3.49 14.50
CA CYS A 45 7.05 3.81 14.80
C CYS A 45 6.37 4.41 13.58
N ARG A 46 5.11 4.08 13.40
CA ARG A 46 4.28 4.59 12.32
C ARG A 46 3.64 5.91 12.73
N TYR A 47 3.87 6.93 11.90
CA TYR A 47 3.30 8.26 12.05
C TYR A 47 1.97 8.39 11.29
N ASN A 48 1.02 9.07 11.92
CA ASN A 48 -0.22 9.54 11.32
C ASN A 48 -0.30 11.07 11.46
N PRO A 49 -0.29 11.83 10.36
CA PRO A 49 -0.34 13.29 10.41
C PRO A 49 -1.68 13.84 10.87
N GLY A 50 -2.76 13.02 10.86
CA GLY A 50 -4.13 13.50 11.03
C GLY A 50 -4.62 14.36 9.86
N GLY A 51 -5.82 14.91 9.98
CA GLY A 51 -6.42 15.79 8.98
C GLY A 51 -6.68 15.13 7.62
N VAL A 52 -6.61 15.93 6.56
CA VAL A 52 -6.82 15.49 5.18
C VAL A 52 -5.50 15.55 4.42
N PHE A 53 -5.17 14.48 3.70
CA PHE A 53 -4.03 14.45 2.79
C PHE A 53 -4.53 14.67 1.36
N GLU A 54 -4.28 15.86 0.79
CA GLU A 54 -4.85 16.28 -0.51
C GLU A 54 -4.46 15.38 -1.69
N LEU A 55 -3.29 14.75 -1.64
CA LEU A 55 -2.81 13.79 -2.65
C LEU A 55 -3.21 12.34 -2.34
N GLY A 56 -4.12 12.14 -1.39
CA GLY A 56 -4.66 10.83 -1.03
C GLY A 56 -5.54 10.23 -2.13
N THR A 57 -5.92 8.99 -1.94
CA THR A 57 -6.82 8.26 -2.83
C THR A 57 -8.01 7.70 -2.05
N SER A 58 -9.13 7.43 -2.74
CA SER A 58 -10.33 6.83 -2.15
C SER A 58 -10.14 5.41 -1.59
N ILE A 59 -8.97 4.81 -1.79
CA ILE A 59 -8.64 3.48 -1.25
C ILE A 59 -8.29 3.56 0.24
N MET A 60 -7.74 4.69 0.67
CA MET A 60 -7.45 4.96 2.07
C MET A 60 -8.30 6.14 2.54
N ASP A 61 -8.82 6.03 3.75
CA ASP A 61 -9.50 7.13 4.42
C ASP A 61 -8.55 8.32 4.65
N ASN A 62 -9.10 9.48 4.97
CA ASN A 62 -8.27 10.58 5.45
C ASN A 62 -7.43 10.13 6.66
N PRO A 63 -6.21 10.63 6.84
CA PRO A 63 -5.37 10.21 7.96
C PRO A 63 -6.06 10.33 9.33
N GLU A 64 -6.94 11.31 9.52
CA GLU A 64 -7.69 11.50 10.77
C GLU A 64 -8.70 10.35 11.04
N GLU A 65 -9.23 9.72 9.98
CA GLU A 65 -10.19 8.62 10.05
C GLU A 65 -9.52 7.24 9.98
N ALA A 66 -8.24 7.21 9.57
CA ALA A 66 -7.50 5.97 9.40
C ALA A 66 -7.15 5.34 10.75
N LYS A 67 -7.33 4.02 10.84
CA LYS A 67 -7.01 3.24 12.06
C LYS A 67 -5.52 3.07 12.35
N PHE A 68 -4.64 3.70 11.60
CA PHE A 68 -3.20 3.43 11.58
C PHE A 68 -2.39 4.60 12.11
N GLY A 69 -1.35 4.27 12.87
CA GLY A 69 -0.27 5.18 13.22
C GLY A 69 -0.53 6.06 14.45
N MET A 70 0.54 6.64 14.94
CA MET A 70 0.59 7.53 16.10
C MET A 70 0.48 8.98 15.68
N THR A 71 -0.21 9.79 16.47
CA THR A 71 -0.10 11.25 16.36
C THR A 71 1.35 11.72 16.61
N LYS A 72 1.68 12.96 16.22
CA LYS A 72 3.02 13.50 16.43
C LYS A 72 3.44 13.49 17.90
N ASP A 73 2.54 13.85 18.81
CA ASP A 73 2.85 13.87 20.24
C ASP A 73 3.06 12.46 20.80
N GLN A 74 2.25 11.49 20.37
CA GLN A 74 2.44 10.09 20.73
C GLN A 74 3.76 9.52 20.18
N LEU A 75 4.14 9.86 18.94
CA LEU A 75 5.41 9.45 18.34
C LEU A 75 6.61 9.97 19.14
N ILE A 76 6.59 11.25 19.52
CA ILE A 76 7.64 11.86 20.34
C ILE A 76 7.70 11.20 21.72
N GLN A 77 6.56 10.92 22.35
CA GLN A 77 6.49 10.23 23.62
C GLN A 77 6.99 8.80 23.52
N ALA A 78 6.55 8.03 22.49
CA ALA A 78 7.02 6.68 22.24
C ALA A 78 8.55 6.61 22.08
N PHE A 79 9.13 7.54 21.33
CA PHE A 79 10.59 7.55 21.13
C PHE A 79 11.36 7.84 22.41
N LYS A 80 10.87 8.74 23.28
CA LYS A 80 11.48 8.98 24.59
C LYS A 80 11.43 7.73 25.47
N GLU A 81 10.26 7.10 25.54
CA GLU A 81 10.05 5.89 26.35
C GLU A 81 10.88 4.71 25.83
N LEU A 82 10.87 4.46 24.52
CA LEU A 82 11.66 3.40 23.89
C LEU A 82 13.17 3.60 24.12
N LYS A 83 13.66 4.85 24.07
CA LYS A 83 15.04 5.18 24.41
C LYS A 83 15.38 4.86 25.85
N GLU A 84 14.50 5.21 26.80
CA GLU A 84 14.66 4.86 28.21
C GLU A 84 14.63 3.34 28.45
N LEU A 85 13.90 2.61 27.62
CA LEU A 85 13.80 1.15 27.64
C LEU A 85 14.95 0.42 26.92
N GLY A 86 15.91 1.17 26.33
CA GLY A 86 17.14 0.63 25.78
C GLY A 86 17.19 0.53 24.25
N ALA A 87 16.24 1.09 23.52
CA ALA A 87 16.38 1.25 22.07
C ALA A 87 17.46 2.29 21.75
N GLU A 88 18.32 1.99 20.78
CA GLU A 88 19.47 2.84 20.39
C GLU A 88 19.23 3.56 19.07
N LYS A 89 18.59 2.88 18.10
CA LYS A 89 18.35 3.39 16.75
C LYS A 89 16.87 3.40 16.40
N PHE A 90 16.45 4.46 15.76
CA PHE A 90 15.04 4.73 15.53
C PHE A 90 14.71 4.86 14.05
N GLY A 91 13.50 4.43 13.67
CA GLY A 91 12.93 4.65 12.35
C GLY A 91 11.59 5.35 12.42
N ILE A 92 11.28 6.14 11.41
CA ILE A 92 9.95 6.72 11.20
C ILE A 92 9.34 6.08 9.96
N HIS A 93 8.06 5.69 10.03
CA HIS A 93 7.31 5.13 8.94
C HIS A 93 5.98 5.88 8.75
N ALA A 94 5.51 6.05 7.52
CA ALA A 94 4.14 6.46 7.24
C ALA A 94 3.66 5.94 5.89
N LEU A 95 2.36 5.64 5.80
CA LEU A 95 1.66 5.30 4.56
C LEU A 95 0.36 6.10 4.52
N LEU A 96 0.26 7.05 3.60
CA LEU A 96 -0.87 8.01 3.52
C LEU A 96 -1.76 7.81 2.30
N ALA A 97 -1.34 7.03 1.32
CA ALA A 97 -2.12 6.76 0.12
C ALA A 97 -1.81 5.38 -0.47
N SER A 98 -2.70 4.88 -1.32
CA SER A 98 -2.52 3.64 -2.06
C SER A 98 -2.97 3.81 -3.50
N ASN A 99 -2.15 3.37 -4.46
CA ASN A 99 -2.37 3.50 -5.90
C ASN A 99 -2.49 4.96 -6.37
N THR A 100 -1.58 5.81 -5.95
CA THR A 100 -1.53 7.19 -6.45
C THR A 100 -0.80 7.22 -7.79
N VAL A 101 -1.49 7.65 -8.83
CA VAL A 101 -0.91 7.88 -10.17
C VAL A 101 -0.58 9.36 -10.29
N SER A 102 0.50 9.78 -9.62
CA SER A 102 1.03 11.14 -9.61
C SER A 102 2.49 11.11 -9.19
N ASN A 103 3.33 11.83 -9.90
CA ASN A 103 4.74 11.96 -9.57
C ASN A 103 4.98 12.85 -8.33
N ASP A 104 3.97 13.59 -7.85
CA ASP A 104 4.11 14.55 -6.75
C ASP A 104 3.84 13.94 -5.37
N TYR A 105 3.05 12.85 -5.29
CA TYR A 105 2.67 12.23 -4.03
C TYR A 105 3.87 11.87 -3.15
N TYR A 106 4.80 11.12 -3.72
CA TYR A 106 5.91 10.55 -2.96
C TYR A 106 6.94 11.61 -2.52
N PRO A 107 7.31 12.60 -3.35
CA PRO A 107 8.10 13.74 -2.90
C PRO A 107 7.45 14.56 -1.79
N GLU A 108 6.12 14.76 -1.83
CA GLU A 108 5.40 15.49 -0.79
C GLU A 108 5.36 14.70 0.54
N LEU A 109 5.10 13.39 0.48
CA LEU A 109 5.20 12.51 1.64
C LEU A 109 6.61 12.58 2.25
N ALA A 110 7.65 12.50 1.41
CA ALA A 110 9.04 12.58 1.84
C ALA A 110 9.31 13.92 2.54
N ARG A 111 8.87 15.04 1.97
CA ARG A 111 9.03 16.37 2.58
C ARG A 111 8.43 16.42 3.99
N GLN A 112 7.18 15.97 4.14
CA GLN A 112 6.50 15.97 5.45
C GLN A 112 7.21 15.09 6.47
N LEU A 113 7.65 13.89 6.08
CA LEU A 113 8.36 13.00 6.99
C LEU A 113 9.77 13.50 7.34
N PHE A 114 10.45 14.19 6.44
CA PHE A 114 11.76 14.77 6.71
C PHE A 114 11.67 15.96 7.66
N GLU A 115 10.66 16.82 7.51
CA GLU A 115 10.38 17.92 8.46
C GLU A 115 10.03 17.37 9.85
N LEU A 116 9.17 16.33 9.91
CA LEU A 116 8.87 15.63 11.15
C LEU A 116 10.12 15.03 11.80
N ALA A 117 10.98 14.40 11.02
CA ALA A 117 12.21 13.76 11.50
C ALA A 117 13.14 14.76 12.18
N VAL A 118 13.31 15.94 11.60
CA VAL A 118 14.11 17.03 12.22
C VAL A 118 13.50 17.44 13.57
N GLU A 119 12.18 17.66 13.63
CA GLU A 119 11.48 18.03 14.87
C GLU A 119 11.59 16.93 15.95
N VAL A 120 11.44 15.65 15.54
CA VAL A 120 11.52 14.51 16.46
C VAL A 120 12.92 14.38 17.06
N VAL A 121 13.95 14.46 16.23
CA VAL A 121 15.35 14.40 16.69
C VAL A 121 15.66 15.57 17.65
N ASP A 122 15.23 16.78 17.34
CA ASP A 122 15.42 17.95 18.21
C ASP A 122 14.75 17.77 19.59
N LYS A 123 13.53 17.22 19.62
CA LYS A 123 12.76 17.06 20.87
C LYS A 123 13.13 15.84 21.70
N THR A 124 13.73 14.81 21.12
CA THR A 124 14.00 13.52 21.77
C THR A 124 15.48 13.19 21.92
N GLY A 125 16.32 13.79 21.07
CA GLY A 125 17.74 13.47 20.99
C GLY A 125 18.02 12.00 20.65
N VAL A 126 17.12 11.34 19.88
CA VAL A 126 17.33 9.97 19.42
C VAL A 126 18.26 9.93 18.21
N GLU A 127 18.95 8.79 18.00
CA GLU A 127 19.67 8.51 16.76
C GLU A 127 18.66 7.98 15.72
N LEU A 128 18.34 8.80 14.72
CA LEU A 128 17.47 8.39 13.63
C LEU A 128 18.30 7.64 12.58
N ASP A 129 18.04 6.34 12.40
CA ASP A 129 18.74 5.45 11.45
C ASP A 129 18.11 5.48 10.07
N PHE A 130 16.76 5.49 10.01
CA PHE A 130 16.04 5.48 8.73
C PHE A 130 14.68 6.18 8.77
N ILE A 131 14.23 6.55 7.58
CA ILE A 131 12.83 6.93 7.31
C ILE A 131 12.31 5.98 6.24
N ASN A 132 11.18 5.32 6.53
CA ASN A 132 10.49 4.45 5.59
C ASN A 132 9.29 5.20 5.01
N LEU A 133 9.40 5.53 3.73
CA LEU A 133 8.34 6.20 2.97
C LEU A 133 7.22 5.23 2.57
N SER A 134 7.33 3.94 2.94
CA SER A 134 6.38 2.88 2.62
C SER A 134 6.07 2.76 1.12
N GLY A 135 4.81 2.54 0.77
CA GLY A 135 4.33 2.40 -0.59
C GLY A 135 3.44 3.57 -1.04
N GLY A 136 2.45 3.24 -1.86
CA GLY A 136 1.46 4.21 -2.34
C GLY A 136 1.65 4.61 -3.80
N VAL A 137 2.87 4.54 -4.35
CA VAL A 137 3.10 4.73 -5.79
C VAL A 137 2.31 3.67 -6.55
N GLY A 138 1.39 4.14 -7.37
CA GLY A 138 0.46 3.31 -8.13
C GLY A 138 0.94 2.97 -9.52
N ILE A 139 0.10 2.17 -10.19
CA ILE A 139 0.16 1.94 -11.63
C ILE A 139 -1.15 2.38 -12.26
N ASN A 140 -1.12 2.67 -13.54
CA ASN A 140 -2.34 2.85 -14.30
C ASN A 140 -2.84 1.49 -14.76
N TYR A 141 -4.02 1.10 -14.28
CA TYR A 141 -4.66 -0.15 -14.67
C TYR A 141 -5.35 -0.09 -16.04
N GLN A 142 -5.47 1.11 -16.63
CA GLN A 142 -6.04 1.31 -17.95
C GLN A 142 -4.92 1.35 -19.00
N PRO A 143 -5.01 0.60 -20.11
CA PRO A 143 -3.92 0.48 -21.08
C PRO A 143 -3.44 1.80 -21.71
N GLU A 144 -4.30 2.82 -21.74
CA GLU A 144 -4.03 4.12 -22.40
C GLU A 144 -3.76 5.26 -21.41
N GLY A 145 -3.60 4.93 -20.11
CA GLY A 145 -3.42 5.96 -19.08
C GLY A 145 -1.96 6.38 -18.90
N GLU A 146 -1.77 7.51 -18.26
CA GLU A 146 -0.43 7.99 -17.87
C GLU A 146 0.14 7.13 -16.74
N GLU A 147 1.43 6.85 -16.80
CA GLU A 147 2.15 6.09 -15.80
C GLU A 147 3.00 6.99 -14.90
N ASN A 148 3.30 6.52 -13.70
CA ASN A 148 4.28 7.16 -12.84
C ASN A 148 5.70 7.03 -13.41
N ASP A 149 6.46 8.12 -13.40
CA ASP A 149 7.89 8.12 -13.70
C ASP A 149 8.70 8.03 -12.39
N ILE A 150 9.24 6.84 -12.11
CA ILE A 150 10.01 6.58 -10.90
C ILE A 150 11.29 7.42 -10.79
N ALA A 151 11.87 7.83 -11.93
CA ALA A 151 13.05 8.69 -11.94
C ALA A 151 12.70 10.12 -11.50
N VAL A 152 11.57 10.64 -11.97
CA VAL A 152 11.04 11.96 -11.55
C VAL A 152 10.68 11.93 -10.06
N ILE A 153 9.97 10.89 -9.61
CA ILE A 153 9.65 10.67 -8.19
C ILE A 153 10.93 10.63 -7.34
N GLY A 154 11.92 9.82 -7.74
CA GLY A 154 13.18 9.69 -7.02
C GLY A 154 13.97 11.00 -6.96
N GLN A 155 13.94 11.79 -8.03
CA GLN A 155 14.58 13.12 -8.05
C GLN A 155 13.88 14.08 -7.06
N GLY A 156 12.55 14.08 -7.01
CA GLY A 156 11.79 14.90 -6.06
C GLY A 156 12.10 14.53 -4.60
N VAL A 157 12.13 13.23 -4.27
CA VAL A 157 12.52 12.74 -2.94
C VAL A 157 13.94 13.17 -2.59
N ARG A 158 14.88 13.06 -3.52
CA ARG A 158 16.27 13.49 -3.32
C ARG A 158 16.37 14.99 -3.05
N GLN A 159 15.67 15.81 -3.80
CA GLN A 159 15.63 17.26 -3.58
C GLN A 159 15.12 17.60 -2.18
N ALA A 160 14.03 16.97 -1.72
CA ALA A 160 13.52 17.13 -0.37
C ALA A 160 14.55 16.69 0.69
N TYR A 161 15.23 15.57 0.47
CA TYR A 161 16.27 15.06 1.36
C TYR A 161 17.43 16.07 1.51
N GLU A 162 17.95 16.56 0.39
CA GLU A 162 19.06 17.53 0.39
C GLU A 162 18.67 18.86 1.04
N ALA A 163 17.43 19.32 0.80
CA ALA A 163 16.94 20.58 1.34
C ALA A 163 16.62 20.53 2.83
N ILE A 164 16.21 19.40 3.38
CA ILE A 164 15.72 19.28 4.76
C ILE A 164 16.72 18.50 5.63
N LEU A 165 16.92 17.21 5.33
CA LEU A 165 17.74 16.36 6.22
C LEU A 165 19.21 16.73 6.17
N THR A 166 19.77 16.95 4.99
CA THR A 166 21.18 17.32 4.87
C THR A 166 21.46 18.67 5.54
N GLN A 167 20.59 19.65 5.37
CA GLN A 167 20.73 20.96 6.00
C GLN A 167 20.59 20.92 7.54
N ALA A 168 19.81 19.97 8.05
CA ALA A 168 19.64 19.72 9.49
C ALA A 168 20.75 18.85 10.11
N GLY A 169 21.78 18.45 9.32
CA GLY A 169 22.83 17.57 9.79
C GLY A 169 22.43 16.07 9.88
N LEU A 170 21.31 15.69 9.28
CA LEU A 170 20.76 14.33 9.25
C LEU A 170 21.02 13.62 7.91
N GLY A 171 22.02 14.05 7.14
CA GLY A 171 22.34 13.51 5.82
C GLY A 171 22.84 12.05 5.80
N GLN A 172 22.93 11.39 6.94
CA GLN A 172 23.25 9.96 7.06
C GLN A 172 22.00 9.07 7.18
N VAL A 173 20.80 9.64 7.39
CA VAL A 173 19.54 8.89 7.56
C VAL A 173 19.21 8.14 6.28
N LYS A 174 18.96 6.83 6.40
CA LYS A 174 18.63 5.96 5.27
C LYS A 174 17.16 6.14 4.87
N ILE A 175 16.88 6.00 3.58
CA ILE A 175 15.51 6.00 3.07
C ILE A 175 15.14 4.60 2.63
N TYR A 176 14.01 4.09 3.15
CA TYR A 176 13.41 2.83 2.75
C TYR A 176 12.09 3.06 2.02
N THR A 177 11.76 2.14 1.14
CA THR A 177 10.54 2.15 0.34
C THR A 177 9.93 0.76 0.27
N GLU A 178 8.59 0.69 0.12
CA GLU A 178 7.81 -0.55 0.04
C GLU A 178 6.89 -0.51 -1.20
N LEU A 179 7.47 -0.36 -2.38
CA LEU A 179 6.74 -0.10 -3.63
C LEU A 179 6.13 -1.37 -4.25
N GLY A 180 5.46 -2.20 -3.46
CA GLY A 180 4.97 -3.52 -3.89
C GLY A 180 4.09 -3.46 -5.13
N ARG A 181 3.09 -2.58 -5.16
CA ARG A 181 2.20 -2.44 -6.32
C ARG A 181 2.96 -2.02 -7.58
N PHE A 182 3.75 -0.96 -7.49
CA PHE A 182 4.52 -0.45 -8.61
C PHE A 182 5.45 -1.52 -9.21
N MET A 183 6.08 -2.32 -8.33
CA MET A 183 7.05 -3.34 -8.73
C MET A 183 6.43 -4.63 -9.24
N LEU A 184 5.25 -5.02 -8.76
CA LEU A 184 4.74 -6.37 -8.96
C LEU A 184 3.41 -6.44 -9.72
N ALA A 185 2.52 -5.46 -9.57
CA ALA A 185 1.18 -5.54 -10.15
C ALA A 185 1.20 -5.79 -11.67
N PRO A 186 2.02 -5.11 -12.49
CA PRO A 186 2.03 -5.30 -13.94
C PRO A 186 2.46 -6.71 -14.39
N TYR A 187 3.10 -7.48 -13.51
CA TYR A 187 3.66 -8.80 -13.84
C TYR A 187 2.78 -9.97 -13.41
N GLY A 188 1.62 -9.71 -12.79
CA GLY A 188 0.67 -10.74 -12.41
C GLY A 188 -0.55 -10.77 -13.31
N LEU A 189 -1.04 -11.98 -13.56
CA LEU A 189 -2.22 -12.24 -14.37
C LEU A 189 -3.14 -13.20 -13.61
N LEU A 190 -4.45 -12.92 -13.58
CA LEU A 190 -5.45 -13.88 -13.17
C LEU A 190 -6.08 -14.49 -14.45
N VAL A 191 -5.81 -15.79 -14.66
CA VAL A 191 -6.35 -16.55 -15.79
C VAL A 191 -7.60 -17.27 -15.33
N THR A 192 -8.69 -17.12 -16.08
CA THR A 192 -9.99 -17.71 -15.72
C THR A 192 -10.74 -18.15 -16.97
N LYS A 193 -11.68 -19.09 -16.81
CA LYS A 193 -12.53 -19.59 -17.91
C LYS A 193 -13.95 -19.10 -17.79
N VAL A 194 -14.54 -18.76 -18.92
CA VAL A 194 -15.97 -18.53 -19.04
C VAL A 194 -16.73 -19.85 -18.84
N THR A 195 -17.46 -19.95 -17.77
CA THR A 195 -18.26 -21.13 -17.42
C THR A 195 -19.73 -20.99 -17.84
N HIS A 196 -20.24 -19.76 -17.83
CA HIS A 196 -21.62 -19.44 -18.18
C HIS A 196 -21.73 -18.10 -18.90
N LYS A 197 -22.73 -18.02 -19.79
CA LYS A 197 -23.20 -16.75 -20.37
C LYS A 197 -24.68 -16.62 -20.09
N LYS A 198 -25.07 -15.54 -19.47
CA LYS A 198 -26.47 -15.28 -19.08
C LYS A 198 -26.90 -13.91 -19.56
N GLN A 199 -28.08 -13.86 -20.18
CA GLN A 199 -28.69 -12.61 -20.60
C GLN A 199 -29.99 -12.40 -19.83
N THR A 200 -30.10 -11.23 -19.17
CA THR A 200 -31.32 -10.76 -18.51
C THR A 200 -31.50 -9.29 -18.90
N TYR A 201 -31.48 -8.36 -17.95
CA TYR A 201 -31.40 -6.92 -18.21
C TYR A 201 -29.98 -6.50 -18.67
N ARG A 202 -28.99 -7.34 -18.41
CA ARG A 202 -27.59 -7.22 -18.82
C ARG A 202 -27.09 -8.56 -19.32
N THR A 203 -25.96 -8.53 -20.02
CA THR A 203 -25.24 -9.75 -20.37
C THR A 203 -24.16 -10.01 -19.35
N TYR A 204 -24.14 -11.20 -18.77
CA TYR A 204 -23.17 -11.63 -17.77
C TYR A 204 -22.29 -12.75 -18.35
N LEU A 205 -20.98 -12.60 -18.18
CA LEU A 205 -20.03 -13.69 -18.37
C LEU A 205 -19.63 -14.20 -17.00
N GLY A 206 -20.14 -15.39 -16.65
CA GLY A 206 -19.75 -16.08 -15.41
C GLY A 206 -18.43 -16.81 -15.64
N VAL A 207 -17.49 -16.61 -14.71
CA VAL A 207 -16.16 -17.23 -14.76
C VAL A 207 -15.93 -18.12 -13.55
N ASP A 208 -14.91 -19.00 -13.61
CA ASP A 208 -14.53 -19.92 -12.53
C ASP A 208 -13.68 -19.25 -11.45
N ALA A 209 -13.20 -18.04 -11.67
CA ALA A 209 -12.63 -17.18 -10.62
C ALA A 209 -13.73 -16.43 -9.85
N SER A 210 -13.39 -15.90 -8.69
CA SER A 210 -14.28 -15.09 -7.85
C SER A 210 -13.52 -14.00 -7.09
N ALA A 211 -14.24 -13.15 -6.34
CA ALA A 211 -13.63 -12.09 -5.54
C ALA A 211 -12.61 -12.59 -4.50
N VAL A 212 -12.62 -13.88 -4.12
CA VAL A 212 -11.56 -14.45 -3.26
C VAL A 212 -10.22 -14.62 -3.98
N ASN A 213 -10.20 -14.58 -5.31
CA ASN A 213 -8.98 -14.62 -6.11
C ASN A 213 -8.46 -13.21 -6.43
N LEU A 214 -9.35 -12.24 -6.54
CA LEU A 214 -9.04 -10.83 -6.79
C LEU A 214 -10.13 -9.93 -6.17
N LEU A 215 -9.87 -9.46 -4.98
CA LEU A 215 -10.86 -8.75 -4.16
C LEU A 215 -11.12 -7.31 -4.62
N ARG A 216 -10.13 -6.64 -5.17
CA ARG A 216 -10.16 -5.19 -5.43
C ARG A 216 -11.32 -4.69 -6.31
N PRO A 217 -11.70 -5.35 -7.41
CA PRO A 217 -12.85 -4.92 -8.20
C PRO A 217 -14.15 -4.92 -7.39
N ALA A 218 -14.37 -5.97 -6.58
CA ALA A 218 -15.56 -6.10 -5.75
C ALA A 218 -15.62 -5.06 -4.61
N MET A 219 -14.47 -4.76 -3.99
CA MET A 219 -14.38 -3.91 -2.79
C MET A 219 -14.28 -2.42 -3.12
N TYR A 220 -13.52 -2.06 -4.16
CA TYR A 220 -13.20 -0.67 -4.49
C TYR A 220 -13.69 -0.24 -5.87
N GLY A 221 -14.36 -1.11 -6.63
CA GLY A 221 -14.68 -0.85 -8.03
C GLY A 221 -13.44 -0.66 -8.92
N SER A 222 -12.30 -1.23 -8.50
CA SER A 222 -11.02 -1.05 -9.19
C SER A 222 -11.08 -1.64 -10.60
N TYR A 223 -10.58 -0.87 -11.56
CA TYR A 223 -10.44 -1.34 -12.93
C TYR A 223 -9.27 -2.33 -13.02
N HIS A 224 -9.48 -3.40 -13.78
CA HIS A 224 -8.45 -4.26 -14.34
C HIS A 224 -8.74 -4.47 -15.81
N HIS A 225 -7.71 -4.43 -16.66
CA HIS A 225 -7.89 -4.77 -18.08
C HIS A 225 -8.19 -6.26 -18.22
N ILE A 226 -9.11 -6.60 -19.13
CA ILE A 226 -9.50 -7.99 -19.38
C ILE A 226 -9.38 -8.25 -20.88
N THR A 227 -8.69 -9.35 -21.24
CA THR A 227 -8.58 -9.81 -22.61
C THR A 227 -9.16 -11.22 -22.75
N ASN A 228 -9.75 -11.52 -23.90
CA ASN A 228 -10.13 -12.87 -24.27
C ASN A 228 -9.03 -13.47 -25.14
N MET A 229 -8.36 -14.52 -24.65
CA MET A 229 -7.23 -15.15 -25.34
C MET A 229 -7.62 -15.99 -26.51
N ASP A 230 -8.83 -16.57 -26.50
CA ASP A 230 -9.33 -17.42 -27.58
C ASP A 230 -9.97 -16.58 -28.71
N ARG A 231 -10.36 -15.33 -28.40
CA ARG A 231 -10.99 -14.36 -29.31
C ARG A 231 -10.45 -12.96 -29.08
N PRO A 232 -9.18 -12.70 -29.44
CA PRO A 232 -8.56 -11.40 -29.16
C PRO A 232 -9.13 -10.26 -30.02
N GLU A 233 -9.77 -10.59 -31.13
CA GLU A 233 -10.33 -9.65 -32.11
C GLU A 233 -11.75 -10.06 -32.51
N GLY A 234 -12.52 -9.13 -33.07
CA GLY A 234 -13.87 -9.40 -33.61
C GLY A 234 -14.91 -8.39 -33.12
N GLU A 235 -16.17 -8.73 -33.33
CA GLU A 235 -17.29 -7.97 -32.78
C GLU A 235 -17.23 -7.94 -31.26
N THR A 236 -17.55 -6.79 -30.69
CA THR A 236 -17.58 -6.61 -29.24
C THR A 236 -19.01 -6.54 -28.70
N GLU A 237 -19.17 -6.93 -27.45
CA GLU A 237 -20.42 -6.81 -26.71
C GLU A 237 -20.14 -6.18 -25.32
N ILE A 238 -21.16 -5.56 -24.76
CA ILE A 238 -21.08 -5.00 -23.40
C ILE A 238 -21.51 -6.07 -22.40
N VAL A 239 -20.61 -6.40 -21.46
CA VAL A 239 -20.83 -7.47 -20.49
C VAL A 239 -20.40 -7.05 -19.07
N ASP A 240 -21.00 -7.69 -18.07
CA ASP A 240 -20.48 -7.77 -16.72
C ASP A 240 -19.72 -9.12 -16.59
N VAL A 241 -18.45 -9.08 -16.15
CA VAL A 241 -17.69 -10.30 -15.85
C VAL A 241 -17.84 -10.59 -14.36
N VAL A 242 -18.39 -11.76 -14.03
CA VAL A 242 -18.86 -12.09 -12.67
C VAL A 242 -18.32 -13.43 -12.19
N GLY A 243 -18.04 -13.51 -10.90
CA GLY A 243 -17.67 -14.78 -10.25
C GLY A 243 -18.89 -15.60 -9.81
N SER A 244 -18.62 -16.65 -9.05
CA SER A 244 -19.60 -17.67 -8.65
C SER A 244 -20.10 -17.57 -7.22
N LEU A 245 -19.66 -16.56 -6.46
CA LEU A 245 -20.08 -16.38 -5.07
C LEU A 245 -21.53 -15.94 -4.98
N CYS A 246 -22.21 -16.29 -3.89
CA CYS A 246 -23.53 -15.77 -3.53
C CYS A 246 -23.39 -14.34 -2.96
N GLU A 247 -22.66 -13.48 -3.66
CA GLU A 247 -22.40 -12.08 -3.33
C GLU A 247 -22.57 -11.24 -4.60
N ASN A 248 -23.48 -10.27 -4.56
CA ASN A 248 -23.78 -9.48 -5.76
C ASN A 248 -22.61 -8.63 -6.26
N ASN A 249 -21.66 -8.32 -5.38
CA ASN A 249 -20.45 -7.56 -5.73
C ASN A 249 -19.31 -8.44 -6.26
N ASP A 250 -19.50 -9.75 -6.39
CA ASP A 250 -18.53 -10.65 -7.01
C ASP A 250 -18.44 -10.41 -8.53
N LYS A 251 -17.88 -9.25 -8.89
CA LYS A 251 -17.77 -8.75 -10.26
C LYS A 251 -16.35 -8.22 -10.52
N PHE A 252 -15.72 -8.76 -11.53
CA PHE A 252 -14.42 -8.29 -12.01
C PHE A 252 -14.53 -7.06 -12.90
N ALA A 253 -15.64 -6.94 -13.64
CA ALA A 253 -15.93 -5.81 -14.49
C ALA A 253 -17.43 -5.58 -14.64
N ILE A 254 -17.82 -4.33 -14.82
CA ILE A 254 -19.20 -3.89 -15.07
C ILE A 254 -19.21 -3.05 -16.35
N ASN A 255 -20.19 -3.32 -17.23
CA ASN A 255 -20.34 -2.63 -18.52
C ASN A 255 -19.03 -2.63 -19.34
N ARG A 256 -18.31 -3.74 -19.35
CA ARG A 256 -17.06 -3.88 -20.09
C ARG A 256 -17.32 -4.25 -21.55
N SER A 257 -16.72 -3.50 -22.48
CA SER A 257 -16.66 -3.91 -23.88
C SER A 257 -15.60 -5.00 -24.05
N LEU A 258 -16.02 -6.21 -24.42
CA LEU A 258 -15.15 -7.34 -24.71
C LEU A 258 -15.53 -7.97 -26.03
N PRO A 259 -14.61 -8.67 -26.74
CA PRO A 259 -14.97 -9.53 -27.86
C PRO A 259 -16.06 -10.51 -27.46
N VAL A 260 -16.98 -10.80 -28.40
CA VAL A 260 -18.09 -11.74 -28.17
C VAL A 260 -17.55 -13.07 -27.67
N SER A 261 -17.74 -13.34 -26.38
CA SER A 261 -17.15 -14.47 -25.67
C SER A 261 -18.11 -15.66 -25.60
N GLN A 262 -17.57 -16.87 -25.57
CA GLN A 262 -18.31 -18.14 -25.49
C GLN A 262 -17.90 -18.91 -24.22
N ILE A 263 -18.77 -19.86 -23.82
CA ILE A 263 -18.42 -20.82 -22.75
C ILE A 263 -17.20 -21.62 -23.16
N GLY A 264 -16.23 -21.70 -22.27
CA GLY A 264 -14.94 -22.34 -22.46
C GLY A 264 -13.81 -21.39 -22.87
N ASP A 265 -14.11 -20.15 -23.28
CA ASP A 265 -13.09 -19.15 -23.58
C ASP A 265 -12.28 -18.81 -22.32
N THR A 266 -11.00 -18.53 -22.54
CA THR A 266 -10.05 -18.13 -21.51
C THR A 266 -9.99 -16.61 -21.46
N LEU A 267 -10.32 -16.03 -20.30
CA LEU A 267 -10.12 -14.62 -20.02
C LEU A 267 -8.85 -14.42 -19.16
N VAL A 268 -8.13 -13.35 -19.46
CA VAL A 268 -6.99 -12.89 -18.66
C VAL A 268 -7.32 -11.54 -18.06
N ILE A 269 -7.26 -11.46 -16.73
CA ILE A 269 -7.37 -10.22 -15.98
C ILE A 269 -5.96 -9.75 -15.66
N HIS A 270 -5.58 -8.59 -16.16
CA HIS A 270 -4.23 -8.06 -16.10
C HIS A 270 -3.94 -7.33 -14.77
N ASP A 271 -2.66 -7.08 -14.52
CA ASP A 271 -2.15 -6.26 -13.41
C ASP A 271 -2.56 -6.75 -12.02
N THR A 272 -2.55 -8.06 -11.83
CA THR A 272 -2.97 -8.72 -10.59
C THR A 272 -1.80 -9.15 -9.69
N GLY A 273 -0.55 -8.74 -9.99
CA GLY A 273 0.65 -9.19 -9.27
C GLY A 273 0.83 -8.61 -7.87
N ALA A 274 -0.03 -7.68 -7.45
CA ALA A 274 -0.03 -7.13 -6.10
C ALA A 274 -1.46 -6.81 -5.64
N HIS A 275 -1.73 -7.06 -4.37
CA HIS A 275 -3.03 -6.79 -3.72
C HIS A 275 -4.21 -7.52 -4.40
N GLY A 276 -3.94 -8.70 -4.91
CA GLY A 276 -4.93 -9.59 -5.50
C GLY A 276 -5.66 -10.42 -4.45
#